data_9e49ae01685cd325468ef5d3a6d0d9ba
#
_entry.id   9e49ae01685cd325468ef5d3a6d0d9ba
#
_cell.length_a   1.000
_cell.length_b   1.000
_cell.length_c   1.000
_cell.angle_alpha   90.00
_cell.angle_beta   90.00
_cell.angle_gamma   90.00
#
_symmetry.space_group_name_H-M   'P 1'
#
loop_
_entity.id
_entity.type
_entity.pdbx_description
1 polymer ?
#
loop_
_entity_poly.entity_id
_entity_poly.type
_entity_poly.pdbx_seq_one_letter_code
_entity_poly.pdbx_strand_id
1 'polypeptide(L)'
;MANGHSFKHVSYLWDEAKAAALHGDEVGLLVYRSNLLGADLRLTNYGGGNTSCKVKAMDPISANEVEVMWVKGSGGDLGTMKRNGLAALYVDRLRSLVNVYRGKAFEDEMVQLFNHCIYDLDSKAPSIDTPLHAFLPFKHIDHLHPDAAIAIAASKDGEAITKELFKGTIGWVPWQRPGFDLGLQLKKCLDENPGIRGIMLGSHGLFTWGNTAYESYVNTLEVIETCADFVEQMTQANGLVFGGEKLTALPESERRKQALTLAPVLRGLCSSQQSMIGHFSDDPRVLQFVNSQDLQRLAPMGTSCPDHFLRTKISPLVLD
;
A
#
# COMPACT_ATOMS: atom_id res chain seq x y z
N MET A 1 20.62 -5.19 -22.08
CA MET A 1 21.47 -5.47 -20.90
C MET A 1 20.69 -4.92 -19.72
N ALA A 2 20.32 -5.76 -18.75
CA ALA A 2 19.59 -5.32 -17.56
C ALA A 2 20.46 -4.30 -16.83
N ASN A 3 19.92 -3.11 -16.62
CA ASN A 3 20.57 -2.06 -15.82
C ASN A 3 20.85 -2.62 -14.43
N GLY A 4 22.06 -2.96 -14.12
CA GLY A 4 22.72 -3.47 -12.92
C GLY A 4 22.05 -3.54 -11.54
N HIS A 5 20.73 -3.46 -11.45
CA HIS A 5 20.00 -3.63 -10.19
C HIS A 5 19.82 -5.13 -9.91
N SER A 6 20.47 -5.62 -8.88
CA SER A 6 20.28 -6.97 -8.34
C SER A 6 19.62 -6.84 -6.97
N PHE A 7 18.34 -7.20 -6.88
CA PHE A 7 17.60 -7.27 -5.63
C PHE A 7 17.53 -8.73 -5.16
N LYS A 8 17.57 -8.95 -3.86
CA LYS A 8 17.46 -10.27 -3.24
C LYS A 8 16.01 -10.60 -2.87
N HIS A 9 15.29 -9.60 -2.36
CA HIS A 9 13.99 -9.78 -1.76
C HIS A 9 12.83 -9.37 -2.66
N VAL A 10 13.07 -8.48 -3.63
CA VAL A 10 12.05 -8.00 -4.55
C VAL A 10 12.38 -8.36 -5.99
N SER A 11 11.36 -8.43 -6.84
CA SER A 11 11.55 -8.76 -8.26
C SER A 11 11.67 -7.49 -9.10
N TYR A 12 12.80 -7.34 -9.82
CA TYR A 12 12.93 -6.28 -10.83
C TYR A 12 12.29 -6.75 -12.13
N LEU A 13 11.16 -6.14 -12.48
CA LEU A 13 10.34 -6.54 -13.64
C LEU A 13 10.30 -5.50 -14.77
N TRP A 14 11.05 -4.39 -14.64
CA TRP A 14 11.06 -3.33 -15.64
C TRP A 14 11.68 -3.82 -16.95
N ASP A 15 10.96 -3.60 -18.06
CA ASP A 15 11.35 -3.92 -19.41
C ASP A 15 11.48 -2.62 -20.23
N GLU A 16 12.69 -2.27 -20.62
CA GLU A 16 12.99 -1.04 -21.35
C GLU A 16 12.27 -0.94 -22.70
N ALA A 17 12.10 -2.06 -23.39
CA ALA A 17 11.42 -2.06 -24.69
C ALA A 17 9.92 -1.77 -24.54
N LYS A 18 9.29 -2.31 -23.50
CA LYS A 18 7.88 -2.00 -23.17
C LYS A 18 7.72 -0.57 -22.74
N ALA A 19 8.61 -0.06 -21.91
CA ALA A 19 8.59 1.34 -21.46
C ALA A 19 8.81 2.29 -22.64
N ALA A 20 9.75 2.00 -23.53
CA ALA A 20 10.02 2.80 -24.73
C ALA A 20 8.82 2.85 -25.69
N ALA A 21 8.05 1.76 -25.80
CA ALA A 21 6.82 1.72 -26.60
C ALA A 21 5.72 2.65 -26.06
N LEU A 22 5.82 3.06 -24.79
CA LEU A 22 4.91 4.01 -24.13
C LEU A 22 5.50 5.43 -24.08
N HIS A 23 6.58 5.72 -24.82
CA HIS A 23 7.19 7.04 -24.83
C HIS A 23 6.17 8.12 -25.22
N GLY A 24 6.06 9.16 -24.36
CA GLY A 24 5.07 10.23 -24.53
C GLY A 24 3.68 9.93 -23.96
N ASP A 25 3.38 8.69 -23.56
CA ASP A 25 2.17 8.32 -22.83
C ASP A 25 2.44 8.10 -21.33
N GLU A 26 2.49 9.19 -20.58
CA GLU A 26 2.76 9.14 -19.12
C GLU A 26 1.70 8.34 -18.34
N VAL A 27 0.46 8.37 -18.81
CA VAL A 27 -0.63 7.59 -18.17
C VAL A 27 -0.49 6.11 -18.50
N GLY A 28 -0.04 5.77 -19.70
CA GLY A 28 0.34 4.40 -20.07
C GLY A 28 1.51 3.90 -19.23
N LEU A 29 2.54 4.72 -19.02
CA LEU A 29 3.67 4.41 -18.14
C LEU A 29 3.24 4.26 -16.67
N LEU A 30 2.27 5.05 -16.20
CA LEU A 30 1.68 4.87 -14.88
C LEU A 30 1.03 3.48 -14.74
N VAL A 31 0.18 3.09 -15.71
CA VAL A 31 -0.46 1.77 -15.72
C VAL A 31 0.58 0.65 -15.75
N TYR A 32 1.58 0.77 -16.62
CA TYR A 32 2.68 -0.18 -16.74
C TYR A 32 3.42 -0.36 -15.40
N ARG A 33 3.89 0.74 -14.79
CA ARG A 33 4.57 0.73 -13.49
C ARG A 33 3.69 0.10 -12.41
N SER A 34 2.41 0.47 -12.36
CA SER A 34 1.47 -0.06 -11.39
C SER A 34 1.32 -1.58 -11.49
N ASN A 35 1.22 -2.09 -12.73
CA ASN A 35 1.13 -3.52 -12.94
C ASN A 35 2.40 -4.27 -12.52
N LEU A 36 3.59 -3.68 -12.73
CA LEU A 36 4.84 -4.27 -12.25
C LEU A 36 4.89 -4.33 -10.72
N LEU A 37 4.52 -3.24 -10.04
CA LEU A 37 4.48 -3.19 -8.58
C LEU A 37 3.43 -4.14 -8.00
N GLY A 38 2.25 -4.22 -8.61
CA GLY A 38 1.16 -5.11 -8.17
C GLY A 38 1.35 -6.58 -8.55
N ALA A 39 2.33 -6.92 -9.40
CA ALA A 39 2.65 -8.30 -9.75
C ALA A 39 3.36 -9.06 -8.62
N ASP A 40 4.00 -8.36 -7.69
CA ASP A 40 4.66 -8.94 -6.52
C ASP A 40 3.86 -8.64 -5.25
N LEU A 41 3.18 -9.65 -4.71
CA LEU A 41 2.32 -9.50 -3.53
C LEU A 41 3.08 -9.14 -2.24
N ARG A 42 4.42 -9.25 -2.24
CA ARG A 42 5.26 -8.75 -1.14
C ARG A 42 5.36 -7.22 -1.13
N LEU A 43 5.12 -6.58 -2.29
CA LEU A 43 5.13 -5.13 -2.44
C LEU A 43 3.77 -4.51 -2.11
N THR A 44 2.68 -5.18 -2.48
CA THR A 44 1.32 -4.74 -2.16
C THR A 44 0.32 -5.89 -2.28
N ASN A 45 -0.66 -5.92 -1.40
CA ASN A 45 -1.75 -6.89 -1.45
C ASN A 45 -2.87 -6.46 -2.40
N TYR A 46 -3.79 -7.39 -2.70
CA TYR A 46 -4.98 -7.15 -3.54
C TYR A 46 -5.78 -5.94 -3.06
N GLY A 47 -5.89 -4.95 -3.94
CA GLY A 47 -6.63 -3.72 -3.69
C GLY A 47 -5.93 -2.73 -2.74
N GLY A 48 -4.79 -3.07 -2.16
CA GLY A 48 -3.96 -2.18 -1.37
C GLY A 48 -3.11 -1.25 -2.23
N GLY A 49 -2.67 -0.13 -1.64
CA GLY A 49 -1.83 0.84 -2.31
C GLY A 49 -2.48 1.58 -3.47
N ASN A 50 -1.79 2.59 -3.94
CA ASN A 50 -2.16 3.37 -5.14
C ASN A 50 -0.94 4.08 -5.72
N THR A 51 -1.03 4.40 -7.00
CA THR A 51 0.03 5.06 -7.76
C THR A 51 -0.55 6.22 -8.54
N SER A 52 0.27 7.22 -8.84
CA SER A 52 -0.18 8.37 -9.61
C SER A 52 0.90 8.91 -10.54
N CYS A 53 0.46 9.69 -11.54
CA CYS A 53 1.32 10.61 -12.28
C CYS A 53 0.62 11.96 -12.48
N LYS A 54 1.40 13.03 -12.57
CA LYS A 54 0.93 14.37 -12.90
C LYS A 54 1.36 14.74 -14.31
N VAL A 55 0.43 15.22 -15.10
CA VAL A 55 0.64 15.61 -16.50
C VAL A 55 0.02 16.97 -16.78
N LYS A 56 0.59 17.67 -17.78
CA LYS A 56 -0.05 18.86 -18.34
C LYS A 56 -1.16 18.46 -19.31
N ALA A 57 -2.30 19.11 -19.21
CA ALA A 57 -3.45 18.90 -20.09
C ALA A 57 -4.16 20.24 -20.37
N MET A 58 -4.94 20.30 -21.45
CA MET A 58 -5.76 21.47 -21.76
C MET A 58 -7.08 21.38 -21.01
N ASP A 59 -7.44 22.41 -20.25
CA ASP A 59 -8.76 22.52 -19.64
C ASP A 59 -9.81 22.67 -20.75
N PRO A 60 -10.86 21.82 -20.79
CA PRO A 60 -11.83 21.80 -21.88
C PRO A 60 -12.72 23.04 -21.93
N ILE A 61 -12.78 23.84 -20.87
CA ILE A 61 -13.62 25.03 -20.78
C ILE A 61 -12.81 26.30 -21.04
N SER A 62 -11.71 26.47 -20.29
CA SER A 62 -10.90 27.69 -20.36
C SER A 62 -9.85 27.67 -21.46
N ALA A 63 -9.56 26.50 -22.04
CA ALA A 63 -8.47 26.27 -22.99
C ALA A 63 -7.08 26.64 -22.43
N ASN A 64 -6.93 26.72 -21.12
CA ASN A 64 -5.63 26.92 -20.46
C ASN A 64 -4.94 25.58 -20.17
N GLU A 65 -3.60 25.60 -20.14
CA GLU A 65 -2.84 24.44 -19.66
C GLU A 65 -3.00 24.33 -18.14
N VAL A 66 -3.37 23.12 -17.67
CA VAL A 66 -3.57 22.79 -16.26
C VAL A 66 -2.80 21.53 -15.88
N GLU A 67 -2.46 21.38 -14.60
CA GLU A 67 -1.88 20.15 -14.09
C GLU A 67 -2.99 19.17 -13.70
N VAL A 68 -2.98 17.98 -14.29
CA VAL A 68 -3.94 16.90 -14.04
C VAL A 68 -3.20 15.74 -13.42
N MET A 69 -3.69 15.24 -12.29
CA MET A 69 -3.21 14.03 -11.65
C MET A 69 -4.08 12.85 -12.07
N TRP A 70 -3.43 11.83 -12.61
CA TRP A 70 -4.01 10.51 -12.79
C TRP A 70 -3.59 9.64 -11.62
N VAL A 71 -4.55 9.07 -10.91
CA VAL A 71 -4.33 8.26 -9.71
C VAL A 71 -5.23 7.05 -9.70
N LYS A 72 -4.79 5.93 -9.15
CA LYS A 72 -5.63 4.74 -9.01
C LYS A 72 -6.91 5.08 -8.26
N GLY A 73 -8.04 4.76 -8.86
CA GLY A 73 -9.36 4.90 -8.26
C GLY A 73 -9.62 3.88 -7.14
N SER A 74 -10.75 4.07 -6.44
CA SER A 74 -11.13 3.21 -5.32
C SER A 74 -11.37 1.76 -5.78
N GLY A 75 -10.93 0.79 -4.98
CA GLY A 75 -11.30 -0.63 -5.03
C GLY A 75 -10.62 -1.48 -6.11
N GLY A 76 -9.72 -0.92 -6.93
CA GLY A 76 -8.98 -1.68 -7.94
C GLY A 76 -7.69 -2.32 -7.39
N ASP A 77 -7.21 -3.35 -8.07
CA ASP A 77 -5.92 -3.99 -7.82
C ASP A 77 -4.85 -3.41 -8.74
N LEU A 78 -3.65 -3.11 -8.21
CA LEU A 78 -2.55 -2.53 -8.99
C LEU A 78 -2.05 -3.47 -10.08
N GLY A 79 -1.95 -4.78 -9.79
CA GLY A 79 -1.41 -5.77 -10.71
C GLY A 79 -2.24 -5.98 -11.98
N THR A 80 -3.53 -5.69 -11.93
CA THR A 80 -4.47 -5.87 -13.03
C THR A 80 -5.11 -4.56 -13.51
N MET A 81 -4.65 -3.43 -12.96
CA MET A 81 -5.19 -2.11 -13.28
C MET A 81 -5.05 -1.78 -14.76
N LYS A 82 -6.09 -1.18 -15.31
CA LYS A 82 -6.13 -0.61 -16.66
C LYS A 82 -6.39 0.90 -16.57
N ARG A 83 -6.26 1.62 -17.69
CA ARG A 83 -6.48 3.07 -17.75
C ARG A 83 -7.84 3.51 -17.18
N ASN A 84 -8.90 2.74 -17.43
CA ASN A 84 -10.24 2.99 -16.88
C ASN A 84 -10.36 2.72 -15.36
N GLY A 85 -9.32 2.24 -14.73
CA GLY A 85 -9.21 2.11 -13.27
C GLY A 85 -8.66 3.37 -12.59
N LEU A 86 -8.30 4.40 -13.37
CA LEU A 86 -7.74 5.65 -12.86
C LEU A 86 -8.83 6.72 -12.70
N ALA A 87 -8.64 7.59 -11.71
CA ALA A 87 -9.31 8.87 -11.56
C ALA A 87 -8.41 9.98 -12.11
N ALA A 88 -8.99 10.97 -12.82
CA ALA A 88 -8.27 12.13 -13.33
C ALA A 88 -8.78 13.40 -12.65
N LEU A 89 -7.91 14.16 -11.97
CA LEU A 89 -8.31 15.30 -11.14
C LEU A 89 -7.39 16.51 -11.38
N TYR A 90 -7.97 17.70 -11.28
CA TYR A 90 -7.23 18.96 -11.25
C TYR A 90 -6.40 19.07 -9.97
N VAL A 91 -5.09 19.17 -10.08
CA VAL A 91 -4.18 19.24 -8.92
C VAL A 91 -4.43 20.51 -8.11
N ASP A 92 -4.61 21.66 -8.78
CA ASP A 92 -4.83 22.94 -8.10
C ASP A 92 -6.14 22.96 -7.32
N ARG A 93 -7.21 22.34 -7.85
CA ARG A 93 -8.49 22.21 -7.15
C ARG A 93 -8.34 21.34 -5.90
N LEU A 94 -7.65 20.20 -6.00
CA LEU A 94 -7.35 19.33 -4.86
C LEU A 94 -6.57 20.06 -3.78
N ARG A 95 -5.52 20.80 -4.16
CA ARG A 95 -4.71 21.58 -3.22
C ARG A 95 -5.50 22.72 -2.58
N SER A 96 -6.41 23.35 -3.31
CA SER A 96 -7.25 24.46 -2.79
C SER A 96 -8.26 23.99 -1.72
N LEU A 97 -8.54 22.69 -1.63
CA LEU A 97 -9.43 22.15 -0.59
C LEU A 97 -8.90 22.41 0.85
N VAL A 98 -7.61 22.74 1.02
CA VAL A 98 -7.06 23.18 2.30
C VAL A 98 -7.82 24.39 2.87
N ASN A 99 -8.35 25.27 2.01
CA ASN A 99 -9.05 26.48 2.40
C ASN A 99 -10.42 26.19 3.05
N VAL A 100 -10.99 25.02 2.81
CA VAL A 100 -12.29 24.60 3.36
C VAL A 100 -12.17 23.47 4.37
N TYR A 101 -10.95 22.95 4.61
CA TYR A 101 -10.72 21.89 5.58
C TYR A 101 -10.89 22.39 7.00
N ARG A 102 -11.79 21.79 7.74
CA ARG A 102 -12.17 22.17 9.11
C ARG A 102 -11.50 21.33 10.20
N GLY A 103 -10.55 20.48 9.84
CA GLY A 103 -9.83 19.62 10.77
C GLY A 103 -10.37 18.19 10.86
N LYS A 104 -9.67 17.34 11.61
CA LYS A 104 -9.86 15.87 11.67
C LYS A 104 -11.29 15.40 11.96
N ALA A 105 -12.05 16.16 12.72
CA ALA A 105 -13.45 15.83 13.03
C ALA A 105 -14.39 15.90 11.81
N PHE A 106 -13.96 16.55 10.73
CA PHE A 106 -14.71 16.77 9.50
C PHE A 106 -14.06 16.08 8.28
N GLU A 107 -13.20 15.11 8.52
CA GLU A 107 -12.45 14.39 7.49
C GLU A 107 -13.34 13.80 6.40
N ASP A 108 -14.48 13.22 6.79
CA ASP A 108 -15.39 12.56 5.86
C ASP A 108 -16.07 13.53 4.86
N GLU A 109 -16.17 14.82 5.20
CA GLU A 109 -16.70 15.84 4.29
C GLU A 109 -15.77 16.06 3.09
N MET A 110 -14.46 15.91 3.28
CA MET A 110 -13.46 16.12 2.24
C MET A 110 -13.62 15.14 1.09
N VAL A 111 -14.01 13.89 1.37
CA VAL A 111 -14.21 12.86 0.33
C VAL A 111 -15.28 13.28 -0.68
N GLN A 112 -16.35 13.93 -0.24
CA GLN A 112 -17.41 14.42 -1.13
C GLN A 112 -16.91 15.54 -2.04
N LEU A 113 -16.00 16.38 -1.53
CA LEU A 113 -15.44 17.52 -2.27
C LEU A 113 -14.50 17.09 -3.40
N PHE A 114 -13.94 15.88 -3.36
CA PHE A 114 -13.08 15.38 -4.44
C PHE A 114 -13.83 15.32 -5.78
N ASN A 115 -15.13 15.12 -5.78
CA ASN A 115 -15.95 15.13 -6.99
C ASN A 115 -15.92 16.47 -7.73
N HIS A 116 -15.72 17.60 -7.02
CA HIS A 116 -15.58 18.93 -7.62
C HIS A 116 -14.19 19.17 -8.22
N CYS A 117 -13.26 18.24 -8.01
CA CYS A 117 -11.90 18.30 -8.52
C CYS A 117 -11.70 17.41 -9.76
N ILE A 118 -12.72 16.65 -10.21
CA ILE A 118 -12.61 15.73 -11.34
C ILE A 118 -12.37 16.52 -12.63
N TYR A 119 -11.35 16.08 -13.39
CA TYR A 119 -11.02 16.60 -14.73
C TYR A 119 -11.76 15.81 -15.81
N ASP A 120 -11.67 14.49 -15.79
CA ASP A 120 -12.35 13.59 -16.72
C ASP A 120 -13.57 12.96 -16.02
N LEU A 121 -14.76 13.37 -16.42
CA LEU A 121 -16.03 12.96 -15.80
C LEU A 121 -16.34 11.47 -15.99
N ASP A 122 -15.74 10.83 -17.00
CA ASP A 122 -15.88 9.40 -17.25
C ASP A 122 -14.85 8.55 -16.48
N SER A 123 -13.94 9.21 -15.75
CA SER A 123 -12.92 8.52 -14.98
C SER A 123 -13.48 7.83 -13.72
N LYS A 124 -12.69 6.93 -13.14
CA LYS A 124 -13.06 6.22 -11.91
C LYS A 124 -13.24 7.19 -10.75
N ALA A 125 -14.10 6.85 -9.78
CA ALA A 125 -14.22 7.63 -8.55
C ALA A 125 -12.87 7.69 -7.80
N PRO A 126 -12.47 8.87 -7.27
CA PRO A 126 -11.21 9.03 -6.55
C PRO A 126 -11.21 8.22 -5.24
N SER A 127 -10.03 7.77 -4.84
CA SER A 127 -9.78 7.13 -3.55
C SER A 127 -9.67 8.18 -2.44
N ILE A 128 -9.87 7.75 -1.19
CA ILE A 128 -9.60 8.56 0.01
C ILE A 128 -8.13 9.03 0.07
N ASP A 129 -7.21 8.29 -0.56
CA ASP A 129 -5.78 8.62 -0.60
C ASP A 129 -5.41 9.65 -1.68
N THR A 130 -6.38 10.07 -2.51
CA THR A 130 -6.13 11.04 -3.58
C THR A 130 -5.39 12.31 -3.12
N PRO A 131 -5.74 12.96 -1.98
CA PRO A 131 -5.01 14.14 -1.52
C PRO A 131 -3.56 13.86 -1.13
N LEU A 132 -3.23 12.65 -0.69
CA LEU A 132 -1.86 12.27 -0.34
C LEU A 132 -0.90 12.44 -1.52
N HIS A 133 -1.36 12.09 -2.72
CA HIS A 133 -0.63 12.28 -3.96
C HIS A 133 -0.63 13.73 -4.44
N ALA A 134 -1.72 14.46 -4.25
CA ALA A 134 -1.86 15.84 -4.74
C ALA A 134 -0.92 16.81 -4.01
N PHE A 135 -0.70 16.62 -2.70
CA PHE A 135 0.14 17.50 -1.88
C PHE A 135 1.65 17.28 -2.08
N LEU A 136 2.07 16.12 -2.55
CA LEU A 136 3.47 15.87 -2.90
C LEU A 136 3.78 16.45 -4.30
N PRO A 137 4.88 17.20 -4.48
CA PRO A 137 5.14 17.95 -5.72
C PRO A 137 5.75 17.10 -6.85
N PHE A 138 5.91 15.81 -6.67
CA PHE A 138 6.57 14.91 -7.61
C PHE A 138 5.65 14.43 -8.72
N LYS A 139 6.22 14.18 -9.90
CA LYS A 139 5.47 13.75 -11.08
C LYS A 139 4.91 12.35 -10.93
N HIS A 140 5.71 11.39 -10.45
CA HIS A 140 5.32 10.00 -10.24
C HIS A 140 5.42 9.67 -8.76
N ILE A 141 4.35 9.09 -8.20
CA ILE A 141 4.25 8.75 -6.78
C ILE A 141 3.69 7.34 -6.65
N ASP A 142 4.32 6.56 -5.79
CA ASP A 142 3.90 5.21 -5.42
C ASP A 142 3.59 5.16 -3.93
N HIS A 143 2.41 4.70 -3.59
CA HIS A 143 2.00 4.35 -2.24
C HIS A 143 1.69 2.86 -2.20
N LEU A 144 2.44 2.14 -1.40
CA LEU A 144 2.32 0.68 -1.28
C LEU A 144 2.29 0.25 0.18
N HIS A 145 1.85 -0.99 0.39
CA HIS A 145 1.81 -1.65 1.68
C HIS A 145 2.72 -2.89 1.67
N PRO A 146 4.06 -2.71 1.52
CA PRO A 146 4.98 -3.84 1.40
C PRO A 146 5.15 -4.55 2.74
N ASP A 147 5.15 -5.87 2.76
CA ASP A 147 5.27 -6.67 3.98
C ASP A 147 6.46 -6.25 4.85
N ALA A 148 7.63 -6.06 4.24
CA ALA A 148 8.84 -5.67 4.96
C ALA A 148 8.79 -4.25 5.53
N ALA A 149 8.23 -3.29 4.77
CA ALA A 149 8.05 -1.93 5.27
C ALA A 149 7.01 -1.87 6.40
N ILE A 150 5.91 -2.63 6.28
CA ILE A 150 4.89 -2.74 7.33
C ILE A 150 5.47 -3.36 8.60
N ALA A 151 6.35 -4.36 8.50
CA ALA A 151 6.99 -4.96 9.66
C ALA A 151 7.76 -3.91 10.50
N ILE A 152 8.43 -2.98 9.84
CA ILE A 152 9.10 -1.84 10.50
C ILE A 152 8.06 -0.82 10.98
N ALA A 153 7.14 -0.41 10.09
CA ALA A 153 6.16 0.65 10.37
C ALA A 153 5.20 0.31 11.51
N ALA A 154 4.89 -0.98 11.74
CA ALA A 154 4.04 -1.45 12.82
C ALA A 154 4.82 -1.78 14.11
N SER A 155 6.15 -1.72 14.09
CA SER A 155 6.95 -1.98 15.28
C SER A 155 6.93 -0.78 16.25
N LYS A 156 7.16 -1.06 17.54
CA LYS A 156 7.20 -0.03 18.59
C LYS A 156 8.26 1.05 18.31
N ASP A 157 9.39 0.64 17.77
CA ASP A 157 10.55 1.50 17.51
C ASP A 157 10.68 1.87 16.01
N GLY A 158 9.59 1.75 15.24
CA GLY A 158 9.58 1.92 13.79
C GLY A 158 10.16 3.25 13.30
N GLU A 159 9.88 4.35 13.99
CA GLU A 159 10.44 5.67 13.68
C GLU A 159 11.97 5.68 13.84
N ALA A 160 12.46 5.18 14.97
CA ALA A 160 13.90 5.13 15.25
C ALA A 160 14.63 4.22 14.25
N ILE A 161 14.06 3.04 13.98
CA ILE A 161 14.57 2.11 12.97
C ILE A 161 14.61 2.76 11.58
N THR A 162 13.54 3.42 11.17
CA THR A 162 13.48 4.10 9.86
C THR A 162 14.57 5.17 9.76
N LYS A 163 14.74 5.99 10.79
CA LYS A 163 15.76 7.05 10.82
C LYS A 163 17.18 6.49 10.73
N GLU A 164 17.47 5.44 11.47
CA GLU A 164 18.79 4.78 11.48
C GLU A 164 19.07 4.08 10.15
N LEU A 165 18.13 3.27 9.67
CA LEU A 165 18.25 2.46 8.47
C LEU A 165 18.47 3.30 7.22
N PHE A 166 17.69 4.36 7.08
CA PHE A 166 17.72 5.24 5.90
C PHE A 166 18.55 6.52 6.08
N LYS A 167 19.16 6.73 7.23
CA LYS A 167 20.02 7.90 7.51
C LYS A 167 19.36 9.23 7.15
N GLY A 168 18.04 9.32 7.40
CA GLY A 168 17.24 10.52 7.13
C GLY A 168 16.82 10.71 5.67
N THR A 169 17.06 9.75 4.77
CA THR A 169 16.58 9.84 3.37
C THR A 169 15.13 9.36 3.20
N ILE A 170 14.56 8.75 4.22
CA ILE A 170 13.13 8.41 4.33
C ILE A 170 12.57 9.12 5.56
N GLY A 171 11.51 9.89 5.34
CA GLY A 171 10.78 10.56 6.41
C GLY A 171 9.88 9.60 7.19
N TRP A 172 9.33 10.08 8.30
CA TRP A 172 8.37 9.33 9.11
C TRP A 172 7.14 10.18 9.40
N VAL A 173 5.97 9.57 9.21
CA VAL A 173 4.70 10.13 9.68
C VAL A 173 4.04 9.10 10.60
N PRO A 174 3.71 9.46 11.86
CA PRO A 174 3.06 8.55 12.79
C PRO A 174 1.68 8.14 12.26
N TRP A 175 1.12 7.08 12.86
CA TRP A 175 -0.19 6.59 12.42
C TRP A 175 -1.24 7.69 12.40
N GLN A 176 -1.90 7.78 11.29
CA GLN A 176 -3.03 8.68 11.05
C GLN A 176 -4.03 7.97 10.14
N ARG A 177 -5.32 8.19 10.39
CA ARG A 177 -6.37 7.71 9.48
C ARG A 177 -6.09 8.17 8.05
N PRO A 178 -6.17 7.29 7.04
CA PRO A 178 -6.08 7.69 5.64
C PRO A 178 -7.08 8.79 5.29
N GLY A 179 -6.64 9.80 4.54
CA GLY A 179 -7.48 10.91 4.13
C GLY A 179 -6.74 12.24 3.99
N PHE A 180 -7.49 13.34 4.03
CA PHE A 180 -6.99 14.68 3.74
C PHE A 180 -5.92 15.14 4.74
N ASP A 181 -6.16 14.93 6.05
CA ASP A 181 -5.20 15.29 7.10
C ASP A 181 -3.86 14.57 6.94
N LEU A 182 -3.89 13.28 6.61
CA LEU A 182 -2.67 12.54 6.34
C LEU A 182 -1.90 13.14 5.16
N GLY A 183 -2.59 13.60 4.12
CA GLY A 183 -1.99 14.32 2.99
C GLY A 183 -1.26 15.60 3.43
N LEU A 184 -1.86 16.37 4.35
CA LEU A 184 -1.21 17.56 4.93
C LEU A 184 0.02 17.19 5.78
N GLN A 185 -0.02 16.08 6.51
CA GLN A 185 1.13 15.60 7.29
C GLN A 185 2.27 15.12 6.39
N LEU A 186 1.97 14.45 5.26
CA LEU A 186 2.99 14.09 4.26
C LEU A 186 3.68 15.34 3.72
N LYS A 187 2.89 16.36 3.33
CA LYS A 187 3.43 17.63 2.87
C LYS A 187 4.32 18.27 3.92
N LYS A 188 3.87 18.36 5.17
CA LYS A 188 4.64 18.90 6.28
C LYS A 188 5.95 18.14 6.48
N CYS A 189 5.91 16.82 6.49
CA CYS A 189 7.10 15.98 6.63
C CYS A 189 8.13 16.27 5.52
N LEU A 190 7.68 16.42 4.27
CA LEU A 190 8.55 16.77 3.15
C LEU A 190 9.11 18.19 3.28
N ASP A 191 8.30 19.17 3.67
CA ASP A 191 8.73 20.57 3.84
C ASP A 191 9.81 20.71 4.94
N GLU A 192 9.67 19.92 6.02
CA GLU A 192 10.62 19.90 7.14
C GLU A 192 11.89 19.08 6.85
N ASN A 193 11.83 18.17 5.87
CA ASN A 193 12.93 17.28 5.49
C ASN A 193 13.18 17.33 3.99
N PRO A 194 13.68 18.45 3.45
CA PRO A 194 13.94 18.58 2.02
C PRO A 194 15.00 17.57 1.58
N GLY A 195 14.74 16.88 0.46
CA GLY A 195 15.66 15.89 -0.09
C GLY A 195 15.38 14.44 0.31
N ILE A 196 14.35 14.17 1.12
CA ILE A 196 13.89 12.79 1.32
C ILE A 196 13.32 12.21 0.02
N ARG A 197 13.49 10.91 -0.15
CA ARG A 197 13.02 10.17 -1.35
C ARG A 197 11.79 9.29 -1.09
N GLY A 198 11.25 9.34 0.12
CA GLY A 198 10.05 8.61 0.53
C GLY A 198 9.67 8.93 1.97
N ILE A 199 8.52 8.44 2.39
CA ILE A 199 7.99 8.59 3.74
C ILE A 199 7.40 7.26 4.19
N MET A 200 7.86 6.76 5.34
CA MET A 200 7.27 5.63 6.04
C MET A 200 6.08 6.12 6.86
N LEU A 201 4.96 5.42 6.77
CA LEU A 201 3.75 5.70 7.54
C LEU A 201 3.58 4.67 8.65
N GLY A 202 3.61 5.10 9.90
CA GLY A 202 3.42 4.23 11.07
C GLY A 202 2.14 3.41 10.96
N SER A 203 2.25 2.08 11.09
CA SER A 203 1.14 1.11 10.98
C SER A 203 0.29 1.25 9.71
N HIS A 204 0.90 1.68 8.59
CA HIS A 204 0.16 1.90 7.34
C HIS A 204 0.93 1.37 6.13
N GLY A 205 2.04 2.00 5.75
CA GLY A 205 2.75 1.66 4.53
C GLY A 205 3.86 2.64 4.17
N LEU A 206 4.12 2.77 2.88
CA LEU A 206 5.25 3.52 2.33
C LEU A 206 4.79 4.43 1.19
N PHE A 207 5.29 5.68 1.16
CA PHE A 207 5.27 6.56 0.00
C PHE A 207 6.67 6.71 -0.56
N THR A 208 6.80 6.63 -1.88
CA THR A 208 8.02 6.92 -2.63
C THR A 208 7.66 7.68 -3.91
N TRP A 209 8.65 8.27 -4.56
CA TRP A 209 8.42 9.08 -5.77
C TRP A 209 9.65 9.19 -6.66
N GLY A 210 9.43 9.74 -7.85
CA GLY A 210 10.46 10.07 -8.82
C GLY A 210 9.97 11.09 -9.85
N ASN A 211 10.89 11.66 -10.61
CA ASN A 211 10.56 12.59 -11.71
C ASN A 211 10.19 11.84 -12.99
N THR A 212 10.59 10.58 -13.10
CA THR A 212 10.19 9.65 -14.16
C THR A 212 9.52 8.42 -13.58
N ALA A 213 8.75 7.70 -14.41
CA ALA A 213 8.13 6.44 -14.01
C ALA A 213 9.17 5.40 -13.58
N TYR A 214 10.34 5.39 -14.25
CA TYR A 214 11.45 4.51 -13.93
C TYR A 214 12.10 4.84 -12.59
N GLU A 215 12.41 6.12 -12.34
CA GLU A 215 12.97 6.57 -11.05
C GLU A 215 12.05 6.21 -9.88
N SER A 216 10.74 6.46 -10.01
CA SER A 216 9.77 6.10 -8.99
C SER A 216 9.78 4.59 -8.72
N TYR A 217 9.74 3.78 -9.78
CA TYR A 217 9.79 2.32 -9.68
C TYR A 217 11.05 1.81 -8.96
N VAL A 218 12.23 2.26 -9.40
CA VAL A 218 13.50 1.81 -8.81
C VAL A 218 13.62 2.28 -7.37
N ASN A 219 13.27 3.54 -7.08
CA ASN A 219 13.29 4.07 -5.72
C ASN A 219 12.39 3.25 -4.78
N THR A 220 11.20 2.88 -5.25
CA THR A 220 10.27 2.03 -4.50
C THR A 220 10.90 0.68 -4.16
N LEU A 221 11.51 0.00 -5.15
CA LEU A 221 12.14 -1.29 -4.93
C LEU A 221 13.34 -1.21 -3.98
N GLU A 222 14.19 -0.20 -4.13
CA GLU A 222 15.37 0.00 -3.25
C GLU A 222 14.98 0.19 -1.79
N VAL A 223 13.92 0.99 -1.53
CA VAL A 223 13.44 1.20 -0.15
C VAL A 223 12.89 -0.09 0.43
N ILE A 224 12.10 -0.84 -0.34
CA ILE A 224 11.52 -2.11 0.11
C ILE A 224 12.61 -3.16 0.33
N GLU A 225 13.58 -3.27 -0.58
CA GLU A 225 14.73 -4.16 -0.44
C GLU A 225 15.50 -3.88 0.85
N THR A 226 15.78 -2.61 1.14
CA THR A 226 16.46 -2.20 2.38
C THR A 226 15.67 -2.59 3.62
N CYS A 227 14.33 -2.44 3.60
CA CYS A 227 13.47 -2.91 4.68
C CYS A 227 13.55 -4.44 4.85
N ALA A 228 13.54 -5.17 3.74
CA ALA A 228 13.55 -6.63 3.75
C ALA A 228 14.89 -7.19 4.24
N ASP A 229 16.01 -6.59 3.83
CA ASP A 229 17.33 -6.93 4.37
C ASP A 229 17.40 -6.74 5.88
N PHE A 230 16.87 -5.64 6.40
CA PHE A 230 16.80 -5.38 7.83
C PHE A 230 15.97 -6.44 8.56
N VAL A 231 14.77 -6.75 8.06
CA VAL A 231 13.88 -7.76 8.65
C VAL A 231 14.56 -9.15 8.66
N GLU A 232 15.25 -9.52 7.58
CA GLU A 232 16.01 -10.77 7.52
C GLU A 232 17.12 -10.80 8.57
N GLN A 233 17.93 -9.74 8.66
CA GLN A 233 19.01 -9.63 9.66
C GLN A 233 18.48 -9.77 11.08
N MET A 234 17.37 -9.08 11.40
CA MET A 234 16.75 -9.17 12.71
C MET A 234 16.19 -10.57 12.99
N THR A 235 15.64 -11.24 12.00
CA THR A 235 15.16 -12.62 12.13
C THR A 235 16.30 -13.59 12.40
N GLN A 236 17.42 -13.44 11.69
CA GLN A 236 18.62 -14.27 11.92
C GLN A 236 19.24 -14.03 13.28
N ALA A 237 19.29 -12.78 13.75
CA ALA A 237 19.87 -12.44 15.04
C ALA A 237 19.02 -12.92 16.22
N ASN A 238 17.70 -12.92 16.12
CA ASN A 238 16.79 -13.26 17.21
C ASN A 238 16.33 -14.73 17.21
N GLY A 239 16.48 -15.45 16.10
CA GLY A 239 16.37 -16.90 16.01
C GLY A 239 14.97 -17.51 16.10
N LEU A 240 14.00 -16.86 16.73
CA LEU A 240 12.67 -17.42 16.98
C LEU A 240 11.56 -16.50 16.49
N VAL A 241 10.96 -16.86 15.36
CA VAL A 241 9.78 -16.16 14.83
C VAL A 241 8.57 -16.49 15.71
N PHE A 242 7.81 -15.48 16.12
CA PHE A 242 6.62 -15.58 16.98
C PHE A 242 6.86 -16.32 18.31
N GLY A 243 8.06 -16.19 18.89
CA GLY A 243 8.44 -16.87 20.14
C GLY A 243 8.74 -18.37 19.98
N GLY A 244 8.76 -18.88 18.76
CA GLY A 244 9.00 -20.30 18.46
C GLY A 244 7.75 -21.18 18.46
N GLU A 245 7.91 -22.46 18.14
CA GLU A 245 6.85 -23.45 18.08
C GLU A 245 6.33 -23.79 19.48
N LYS A 246 5.00 -23.78 19.65
CA LYS A 246 4.29 -24.25 20.84
C LYS A 246 3.63 -25.62 20.58
N LEU A 247 3.05 -25.78 19.41
CA LEU A 247 2.34 -26.99 18.98
C LEU A 247 2.93 -27.47 17.67
N THR A 248 3.17 -28.76 17.56
CA THR A 248 3.57 -29.36 16.30
C THR A 248 2.37 -29.48 15.36
N ALA A 249 2.52 -29.01 14.13
CA ALA A 249 1.45 -29.09 13.15
C ALA A 249 1.04 -30.54 12.89
N LEU A 250 -0.27 -30.80 12.88
CA LEU A 250 -0.81 -32.09 12.52
C LEU A 250 -0.41 -32.48 11.08
N PRO A 251 -0.33 -33.77 10.73
CA PRO A 251 -0.16 -34.21 9.36
C PRO A 251 -1.21 -33.60 8.42
N GLU A 252 -0.84 -33.32 7.17
CA GLU A 252 -1.75 -32.70 6.20
C GLU A 252 -3.09 -33.42 6.06
N SER A 253 -3.06 -34.75 6.02
CA SER A 253 -4.27 -35.58 5.93
C SER A 253 -5.23 -35.36 7.09
N GLU A 254 -4.72 -35.22 8.30
CA GLU A 254 -5.53 -34.93 9.49
C GLU A 254 -6.06 -33.50 9.51
N ARG A 255 -5.24 -32.50 9.11
CA ARG A 255 -5.70 -31.13 8.95
C ARG A 255 -6.85 -31.02 7.97
N ARG A 256 -6.73 -31.66 6.78
CA ARG A 256 -7.79 -31.70 5.76
C ARG A 256 -9.05 -32.38 6.26
N LYS A 257 -8.92 -33.51 6.95
CA LYS A 257 -10.04 -34.22 7.54
C LYS A 257 -10.80 -33.36 8.55
N GLN A 258 -10.08 -32.69 9.46
CA GLN A 258 -10.69 -31.76 10.41
C GLN A 258 -11.35 -30.57 9.70
N ALA A 259 -10.69 -29.96 8.72
CA ALA A 259 -11.26 -28.87 7.93
C ALA A 259 -12.57 -29.28 7.24
N LEU A 260 -12.61 -30.46 6.62
CA LEU A 260 -13.83 -30.99 5.99
C LEU A 260 -14.98 -31.23 6.98
N THR A 261 -14.64 -31.63 8.20
CA THR A 261 -15.63 -31.82 9.26
C THR A 261 -16.18 -30.51 9.82
N LEU A 262 -15.29 -29.51 10.01
CA LEU A 262 -15.65 -28.22 10.61
C LEU A 262 -16.25 -27.24 9.60
N ALA A 263 -15.82 -27.27 8.34
CA ALA A 263 -16.21 -26.29 7.33
C ALA A 263 -17.74 -26.15 7.14
N PRO A 264 -18.56 -27.23 7.09
CA PRO A 264 -19.99 -27.07 6.98
C PRO A 264 -20.62 -26.41 8.20
N VAL A 265 -20.13 -26.72 9.40
CA VAL A 265 -20.62 -26.14 10.67
C VAL A 265 -20.28 -24.64 10.71
N LEU A 266 -19.01 -24.28 10.47
CA LEU A 266 -18.55 -22.89 10.45
C LEU A 266 -19.29 -22.08 9.39
N ARG A 267 -19.47 -22.67 8.18
CA ARG A 267 -20.23 -22.02 7.12
C ARG A 267 -21.68 -21.77 7.55
N GLY A 268 -22.33 -22.73 8.18
CA GLY A 268 -23.70 -22.59 8.70
C GLY A 268 -23.81 -21.46 9.73
N LEU A 269 -22.87 -21.41 10.68
CA LEU A 269 -22.84 -20.37 11.72
C LEU A 269 -22.58 -18.96 11.15
N CYS A 270 -21.77 -18.85 10.08
CA CYS A 270 -21.46 -17.57 9.42
C CYS A 270 -22.52 -17.13 8.41
N SER A 271 -23.43 -18.02 7.97
CA SER A 271 -24.43 -17.77 6.93
C SER A 271 -25.77 -17.41 7.58
N SER A 272 -26.04 -16.12 7.77
CA SER A 272 -27.30 -15.64 8.33
C SER A 272 -28.27 -15.14 7.26
N GLN A 273 -27.94 -14.00 6.62
CA GLN A 273 -28.76 -13.39 5.58
C GLN A 273 -28.39 -13.84 4.17
N GLN A 274 -27.14 -14.28 4.00
CA GLN A 274 -26.61 -14.80 2.74
C GLN A 274 -25.70 -15.99 2.99
N SER A 275 -25.58 -16.86 1.98
CA SER A 275 -24.63 -17.98 2.04
C SER A 275 -23.18 -17.48 1.97
N MET A 276 -22.36 -17.89 2.92
CA MET A 276 -20.94 -17.56 2.96
C MET A 276 -20.11 -18.66 2.29
N ILE A 277 -18.96 -18.28 1.77
CA ILE A 277 -17.93 -19.18 1.23
C ILE A 277 -16.74 -19.12 2.17
N GLY A 278 -16.28 -20.27 2.66
CA GLY A 278 -15.05 -20.39 3.45
C GLY A 278 -13.86 -20.77 2.57
N HIS A 279 -12.70 -20.25 2.94
CA HIS A 279 -11.42 -20.67 2.38
C HIS A 279 -10.59 -21.30 3.49
N PHE A 280 -10.07 -22.51 3.26
CA PHE A 280 -9.14 -23.18 4.15
C PHE A 280 -7.70 -22.93 3.65
N SER A 281 -6.81 -22.54 4.55
CA SER A 281 -5.38 -22.40 4.27
C SER A 281 -4.55 -23.09 5.33
N ASP A 282 -3.64 -23.93 4.89
CA ASP A 282 -2.59 -24.56 5.69
C ASP A 282 -1.18 -24.26 5.12
N ASP A 283 -1.04 -23.05 4.54
CA ASP A 283 0.26 -22.52 4.12
C ASP A 283 1.26 -22.58 5.30
N PRO A 284 2.52 -22.97 5.06
CA PRO A 284 3.53 -23.09 6.12
C PRO A 284 3.66 -21.83 7.01
N ARG A 285 3.49 -20.63 6.46
CA ARG A 285 3.53 -19.38 7.22
C ARG A 285 2.34 -19.23 8.17
N VAL A 286 1.15 -19.66 7.72
CA VAL A 286 -0.05 -19.70 8.57
C VAL A 286 0.16 -20.70 9.69
N LEU A 287 0.64 -21.91 9.38
CA LEU A 287 0.91 -22.94 10.39
C LEU A 287 1.97 -22.50 11.38
N GLN A 288 3.04 -21.81 10.95
CA GLN A 288 4.05 -21.26 11.82
C GLN A 288 3.45 -20.28 12.86
N PHE A 289 2.54 -19.41 12.41
CA PHE A 289 1.87 -18.44 13.29
C PHE A 289 0.89 -19.11 14.23
N VAL A 290 -0.04 -19.93 13.71
CA VAL A 290 -1.09 -20.55 14.56
C VAL A 290 -0.56 -21.57 15.56
N ASN A 291 0.62 -22.18 15.31
CA ASN A 291 1.26 -23.10 16.22
C ASN A 291 2.32 -22.44 17.13
N SER A 292 2.44 -21.10 17.13
CA SER A 292 3.49 -20.38 17.83
C SER A 292 3.18 -20.11 19.30
N GLN A 293 4.23 -19.83 20.09
CA GLN A 293 4.12 -19.39 21.47
C GLN A 293 3.32 -18.09 21.61
N ASP A 294 3.50 -17.19 20.66
CA ASP A 294 2.97 -15.83 20.71
C ASP A 294 1.57 -15.67 20.08
N LEU A 295 0.95 -16.73 19.58
CA LEU A 295 -0.37 -16.66 18.93
C LEU A 295 -1.39 -15.89 19.78
N GLN A 296 -1.56 -16.29 21.05
CA GLN A 296 -2.56 -15.69 21.94
C GLN A 296 -2.28 -14.23 22.29
N ARG A 297 -1.02 -13.82 22.20
CA ARG A 297 -0.59 -12.43 22.43
C ARG A 297 -0.75 -11.57 21.18
N LEU A 298 -0.36 -12.09 20.01
CA LEU A 298 -0.28 -11.31 18.76
C LEU A 298 -1.62 -11.24 18.02
N ALA A 299 -2.40 -12.32 17.97
CA ALA A 299 -3.64 -12.33 17.21
C ALA A 299 -4.67 -11.26 17.66
N PRO A 300 -4.90 -11.01 18.97
CA PRO A 300 -5.80 -9.95 19.41
C PRO A 300 -5.33 -8.53 19.10
N MET A 301 -4.02 -8.32 18.82
CA MET A 301 -3.51 -7.01 18.43
C MET A 301 -4.08 -6.53 17.09
N GLY A 302 -4.58 -7.46 16.28
CA GLY A 302 -5.23 -7.17 15.02
C GLY A 302 -4.25 -6.99 13.87
N THR A 303 -4.64 -6.16 12.92
CA THR A 303 -3.91 -5.96 11.66
C THR A 303 -2.79 -4.92 11.80
N SER A 304 -1.72 -5.10 11.04
CA SER A 304 -0.56 -4.21 11.01
C SER A 304 -0.65 -3.09 9.96
N CYS A 305 -1.67 -3.13 9.09
CA CYS A 305 -1.90 -2.13 8.06
C CYS A 305 -3.39 -2.05 7.69
N PRO A 306 -3.83 -1.01 6.94
CA PRO A 306 -5.24 -0.80 6.61
C PRO A 306 -5.90 -1.89 5.75
N ASP A 307 -5.15 -2.61 4.93
CA ASP A 307 -5.70 -3.56 3.93
C ASP A 307 -6.66 -4.58 4.53
N HIS A 308 -6.30 -5.14 5.68
CA HIS A 308 -7.05 -6.23 6.28
C HIS A 308 -8.37 -5.75 6.87
N PHE A 309 -8.39 -4.66 7.65
CA PHE A 309 -9.64 -4.22 8.28
C PHE A 309 -10.64 -3.61 7.28
N LEU A 310 -10.20 -3.18 6.12
CA LEU A 310 -11.08 -2.78 5.02
C LEU A 310 -11.80 -3.98 4.38
N ARG A 311 -11.23 -5.18 4.48
CA ARG A 311 -11.71 -6.37 3.80
C ARG A 311 -12.18 -7.47 4.73
N THR A 312 -11.65 -7.52 5.94
CA THR A 312 -11.92 -8.54 6.95
C THR A 312 -12.33 -7.90 8.28
N LYS A 313 -12.10 -8.57 9.37
CA LYS A 313 -12.25 -8.02 10.73
C LYS A 313 -10.90 -7.52 11.24
N ILE A 314 -10.93 -6.64 12.24
CA ILE A 314 -9.72 -6.08 12.86
C ILE A 314 -8.87 -7.20 13.46
N SER A 315 -9.50 -8.12 14.20
CA SER A 315 -8.83 -9.25 14.82
C SER A 315 -9.40 -10.58 14.33
N PRO A 316 -8.56 -11.62 14.16
CA PRO A 316 -9.02 -12.96 13.91
C PRO A 316 -9.66 -13.56 15.15
N LEU A 317 -10.57 -14.52 14.97
CA LEU A 317 -11.05 -15.41 16.02
C LEU A 317 -10.00 -16.52 16.21
N VAL A 318 -9.40 -16.60 17.38
CA VAL A 318 -8.51 -17.70 17.78
C VAL A 318 -9.33 -18.75 18.50
N LEU A 319 -9.19 -19.99 18.10
CA LEU A 319 -9.79 -21.16 18.75
C LEU A 319 -8.66 -21.97 19.40
N ASP A 320 -8.87 -22.41 20.65
CA ASP A 320 -7.95 -23.27 21.39
C ASP A 320 -8.19 -24.75 21.07
#